data_3eb1f03d32ab18042db5dd4402fcbc60
#
_entry.id   3eb1f03d32ab18042db5dd4402fcbc60
#
_cell.length_a   1.000
_cell.length_b   1.000
_cell.length_c   1.000
_cell.angle_alpha   90.00
_cell.angle_beta   90.00
_cell.angle_gamma   90.00
#
_symmetry.space_group_name_H-M   'P 1'
#
loop_
_entity.id
_entity.type
_entity.pdbx_description
1 polymer ?
#
loop_
_entity_poly.entity_id
_entity_poly.type
_entity_poly.pdbx_seq_one_letter_code
_entity_poly.pdbx_strand_id
1 'polypeptide(L)'
;MRVAVIPARGGSKRIPRKNIRPFAGKPIIAWPIKAALSSGLFDKVIVSTDDAEIAEVAREAGALVPFIRPKNLSDDFADTKSVVRHAISELKLETEPEVQVCCIYPTSVFVDAQLLKEGLEKLNESKCSFVFSVTSVDPSVYRAFTKAADDRITMLFPENYAKRTQDLPSLYCDAAQFYWATVGAWQSDLRIFGPKSIGVFIDPSRVQDIDNEPQWLAAERKFQEISQSK
;
A
#
# COMPACT_ATOMS: atom_id res chain seq x y z
N MET A 1 16.04 13.35 -6.54
CA MET A 1 16.17 11.91 -6.22
C MET A 1 14.81 11.34 -5.86
N ARG A 2 14.54 10.07 -6.24
CA ARG A 2 13.30 9.36 -5.94
C ARG A 2 13.62 7.96 -5.40
N VAL A 3 12.97 7.58 -4.30
CA VAL A 3 13.24 6.32 -3.61
C VAL A 3 11.94 5.54 -3.43
N ALA A 4 11.91 4.27 -3.83
CA ALA A 4 10.87 3.34 -3.42
C ALA A 4 11.29 2.65 -2.11
N VAL A 5 10.38 2.60 -1.13
CA VAL A 5 10.56 1.86 0.13
C VAL A 5 9.48 0.78 0.20
N ILE A 6 9.89 -0.48 0.30
CA ILE A 6 9.00 -1.63 0.42
C ILE A 6 9.14 -2.22 1.83
N PRO A 7 8.18 -1.99 2.75
CA PRO A 7 8.25 -2.48 4.13
C PRO A 7 7.83 -3.95 4.21
N ALA A 8 8.74 -4.86 4.49
CA ALA A 8 8.47 -6.30 4.53
C ALA A 8 8.98 -6.92 5.83
N ARG A 9 8.10 -7.08 6.84
CA ARG A 9 8.47 -7.72 8.11
C ARG A 9 8.41 -9.25 8.04
N GLY A 10 9.24 -9.93 8.85
CA GLY A 10 9.26 -11.39 8.97
C GLY A 10 8.07 -11.96 9.74
N GLY A 11 7.52 -11.21 10.70
CA GLY A 11 6.54 -11.64 11.69
C GLY A 11 5.08 -11.72 11.23
N SER A 12 4.79 -12.16 10.01
CA SER A 12 3.41 -12.37 9.54
C SER A 12 2.72 -13.53 10.26
N LYS A 13 1.68 -13.24 11.09
CA LYS A 13 0.99 -14.24 11.93
C LYS A 13 -0.13 -14.99 11.20
N ARG A 14 -0.95 -14.27 10.41
CA ARG A 14 -2.13 -14.84 9.72
C ARG A 14 -1.78 -15.66 8.48
N ILE A 15 -0.70 -15.28 7.78
CA ILE A 15 -0.11 -16.03 6.68
C ILE A 15 1.38 -16.14 6.99
N PRO A 16 1.90 -17.30 7.42
CA PRO A 16 3.31 -17.49 7.72
C PRO A 16 4.19 -17.13 6.51
N ARG A 17 5.26 -16.37 6.76
CA ARG A 17 6.23 -15.95 5.71
C ARG A 17 5.57 -15.22 4.53
N LYS A 18 4.47 -14.49 4.75
CA LYS A 18 3.62 -13.86 3.72
C LYS A 18 4.44 -13.16 2.62
N ASN A 19 5.43 -12.36 3.00
CA ASN A 19 6.18 -11.50 2.07
C ASN A 19 7.12 -12.26 1.11
N ILE A 20 7.46 -13.50 1.41
CA ILE A 20 8.27 -14.36 0.52
C ILE A 20 7.54 -15.63 0.08
N ARG A 21 6.30 -15.81 0.49
CA ARG A 21 5.46 -16.92 0.03
C ARG A 21 5.29 -16.85 -1.50
N PRO A 22 5.40 -17.99 -2.22
CA PRO A 22 5.18 -18.03 -3.66
C PRO A 22 3.77 -17.57 -4.04
N PHE A 23 3.70 -16.58 -4.94
CA PHE A 23 2.48 -16.05 -5.54
C PHE A 23 2.67 -16.01 -7.06
N ALA A 24 1.84 -16.71 -7.82
CA ALA A 24 1.96 -16.83 -9.27
C ALA A 24 3.41 -17.13 -9.73
N GLY A 25 4.04 -18.13 -9.08
CA GLY A 25 5.33 -18.70 -9.48
C GLY A 25 6.59 -18.01 -8.96
N LYS A 26 6.48 -16.93 -8.16
CA LYS A 26 7.63 -16.26 -7.51
C LYS A 26 7.24 -15.65 -6.14
N PRO A 27 8.21 -15.33 -5.26
CA PRO A 27 7.93 -14.66 -4.00
C PRO A 27 7.07 -13.41 -4.20
N ILE A 28 6.03 -13.22 -3.35
CA ILE A 28 5.06 -12.13 -3.55
C ILE A 28 5.72 -10.75 -3.59
N ILE A 29 6.75 -10.51 -2.77
CA ILE A 29 7.50 -9.24 -2.74
C ILE A 29 8.21 -8.94 -4.08
N ALA A 30 8.53 -9.95 -4.88
CA ALA A 30 9.19 -9.75 -6.17
C ALA A 30 8.30 -9.02 -7.20
N TRP A 31 6.98 -9.03 -7.01
CA TRP A 31 6.05 -8.33 -7.89
C TRP A 31 6.18 -6.81 -7.77
N PRO A 32 6.00 -6.18 -6.59
CA PRO A 32 6.17 -4.74 -6.44
C PRO A 32 7.62 -4.29 -6.65
N ILE A 33 8.63 -5.11 -6.31
CA ILE A 33 10.04 -4.80 -6.63
C ILE A 33 10.20 -4.68 -8.15
N LYS A 34 9.74 -5.66 -8.93
CA LYS A 34 9.81 -5.63 -10.38
C LYS A 34 9.05 -4.45 -10.97
N ALA A 35 7.86 -4.15 -10.47
CA ALA A 35 7.07 -2.99 -10.91
C ALA A 35 7.82 -1.68 -10.68
N ALA A 36 8.42 -1.50 -9.49
CA ALA A 36 9.22 -0.32 -9.16
C ALA A 36 10.46 -0.20 -10.06
N LEU A 37 11.23 -1.27 -10.23
CA LEU A 37 12.42 -1.28 -11.09
C LEU A 37 12.09 -1.02 -12.56
N SER A 38 11.09 -1.70 -13.10
CA SER A 38 10.71 -1.58 -14.52
C SER A 38 10.05 -0.23 -14.85
N SER A 39 9.57 0.52 -13.84
CA SER A 39 8.99 1.84 -14.05
C SER A 39 10.01 2.89 -14.50
N GLY A 40 11.29 2.69 -14.19
CA GLY A 40 12.36 3.68 -14.43
C GLY A 40 12.19 4.97 -13.61
N LEU A 41 11.27 5.01 -12.65
CA LEU A 41 10.97 6.21 -11.87
C LEU A 41 11.93 6.43 -10.70
N PHE A 42 12.55 5.38 -10.19
CA PHE A 42 13.28 5.41 -8.92
C PHE A 42 14.79 5.31 -9.13
N ASP A 43 15.53 6.15 -8.43
CA ASP A 43 17.00 6.06 -8.32
C ASP A 43 17.42 4.90 -7.42
N LYS A 44 16.56 4.55 -6.43
CA LYS A 44 16.78 3.42 -5.52
C LYS A 44 15.45 2.72 -5.22
N VAL A 45 15.45 1.39 -5.24
CA VAL A 45 14.35 0.53 -4.75
C VAL A 45 14.86 -0.21 -3.51
N ILE A 46 14.31 0.15 -2.34
CA ILE A 46 14.78 -0.31 -1.02
C ILE A 46 13.73 -1.24 -0.41
N VAL A 47 14.17 -2.37 0.12
CA VAL A 47 13.34 -3.19 1.02
C VAL A 47 13.78 -2.94 2.46
N SER A 48 12.84 -2.53 3.29
CA SER A 48 13.01 -2.37 4.74
C SER A 48 12.48 -3.61 5.44
N THR A 49 13.37 -4.45 5.99
CA THR A 49 13.02 -5.71 6.64
C THR A 49 13.85 -5.94 7.90
N ASP A 50 13.28 -6.70 8.85
CA ASP A 50 13.91 -7.23 10.06
C ASP A 50 14.40 -8.68 9.89
N ASP A 51 14.19 -9.27 8.72
CA ASP A 51 14.35 -10.71 8.45
C ASP A 51 15.40 -10.95 7.37
N ALA A 52 16.38 -11.79 7.68
CA ALA A 52 17.51 -12.07 6.79
C ALA A 52 17.11 -12.82 5.50
N GLU A 53 16.11 -13.73 5.58
CA GLU A 53 15.62 -14.47 4.41
C GLU A 53 14.84 -13.53 3.47
N ILE A 54 14.01 -12.65 4.02
CA ILE A 54 13.33 -11.62 3.21
C ILE A 54 14.37 -10.70 2.54
N ALA A 55 15.44 -10.34 3.27
CA ALA A 55 16.50 -9.51 2.72
C ALA A 55 17.20 -10.17 1.53
N GLU A 56 17.45 -11.48 1.60
CA GLU A 56 18.06 -12.23 0.50
C GLU A 56 17.14 -12.30 -0.72
N VAL A 57 15.89 -12.73 -0.53
CA VAL A 57 14.86 -12.77 -1.60
C VAL A 57 14.67 -11.40 -2.26
N ALA A 58 14.73 -10.32 -1.48
CA ALA A 58 14.62 -8.97 -2.01
C ALA A 58 15.83 -8.58 -2.88
N ARG A 59 17.04 -8.95 -2.48
CA ARG A 59 18.27 -8.73 -3.28
C ARG A 59 18.23 -9.54 -4.58
N GLU A 60 17.82 -10.80 -4.51
CA GLU A 60 17.64 -11.65 -5.70
C GLU A 60 16.61 -11.05 -6.68
N ALA A 61 15.57 -10.37 -6.16
CA ALA A 61 14.60 -9.65 -6.97
C ALA A 61 15.09 -8.30 -7.52
N GLY A 62 16.31 -7.86 -7.15
CA GLY A 62 16.97 -6.65 -7.62
C GLY A 62 16.83 -5.42 -6.72
N ALA A 63 16.22 -5.54 -5.54
CA ALA A 63 16.14 -4.44 -4.59
C ALA A 63 17.40 -4.31 -3.74
N LEU A 64 17.63 -3.11 -3.19
CA LEU A 64 18.65 -2.86 -2.19
C LEU A 64 18.11 -3.13 -0.79
N VAL A 65 18.94 -3.69 0.09
CA VAL A 65 18.65 -3.85 1.53
C VAL A 65 19.86 -3.30 2.29
N PRO A 66 19.96 -1.97 2.43
CA PRO A 66 21.14 -1.31 3.00
C PRO A 66 21.21 -1.37 4.52
N PHE A 67 20.13 -1.72 5.20
CA PHE A 67 20.00 -1.81 6.65
C PHE A 67 19.04 -2.93 7.05
N ILE A 68 19.11 -3.34 8.31
CA ILE A 68 18.12 -4.24 8.93
C ILE A 68 17.24 -3.40 9.87
N ARG A 69 15.93 -3.49 9.69
CA ARG A 69 14.96 -2.74 10.48
C ARG A 69 14.93 -3.23 11.92
N PRO A 70 14.96 -2.34 12.93
CA PRO A 70 14.95 -2.74 14.32
C PRO A 70 13.61 -3.36 14.73
N LYS A 71 13.64 -4.23 15.76
CA LYS A 71 12.48 -5.01 16.22
C LYS A 71 11.28 -4.16 16.64
N ASN A 72 11.53 -3.02 17.31
CA ASN A 72 10.47 -2.09 17.74
C ASN A 72 9.74 -1.38 16.59
N LEU A 73 10.22 -1.51 15.34
CA LEU A 73 9.55 -1.04 14.12
C LEU A 73 9.09 -2.22 13.24
N SER A 74 9.10 -3.44 13.78
CA SER A 74 8.77 -4.68 13.05
C SER A 74 7.63 -5.47 13.71
N ASP A 75 7.01 -4.92 14.75
CA ASP A 75 5.86 -5.48 15.45
C ASP A 75 4.53 -5.16 14.71
N ASP A 76 3.41 -5.55 15.35
CA ASP A 76 2.06 -5.32 14.80
C ASP A 76 1.58 -3.87 14.96
N PHE A 77 2.28 -3.05 15.74
CA PHE A 77 1.92 -1.66 16.07
C PHE A 77 2.70 -0.63 15.27
N ALA A 78 3.78 -1.04 14.62
CA ALA A 78 4.57 -0.15 13.77
C ALA A 78 3.75 0.30 12.55
N ASP A 79 3.42 1.58 12.50
CA ASP A 79 2.69 2.17 11.38
C ASP A 79 3.59 2.40 10.16
N THR A 80 2.96 2.55 8.99
CA THR A 80 3.65 2.79 7.72
C THR A 80 4.57 4.00 7.79
N LYS A 81 4.13 5.08 8.43
CA LYS A 81 4.88 6.33 8.49
C LYS A 81 6.16 6.18 9.30
N SER A 82 6.11 5.49 10.43
CA SER A 82 7.28 5.20 11.26
C SER A 82 8.32 4.36 10.53
N VAL A 83 7.88 3.37 9.76
CA VAL A 83 8.79 2.53 8.95
C VAL A 83 9.44 3.31 7.81
N VAL A 84 8.70 4.19 7.13
CA VAL A 84 9.26 5.04 6.06
C VAL A 84 10.21 6.08 6.64
N ARG A 85 9.88 6.71 7.78
CA ARG A 85 10.78 7.64 8.50
C ARG A 85 12.10 6.99 8.88
N HIS A 86 12.06 5.76 9.38
CA HIS A 86 13.28 4.99 9.66
C HIS A 86 14.11 4.77 8.38
N ALA A 87 13.49 4.39 7.28
CA ALA A 87 14.20 4.22 6.02
C ALA A 87 14.82 5.54 5.51
N ILE A 88 14.13 6.66 5.67
CA ILE A 88 14.65 8.00 5.35
C ILE A 88 15.90 8.30 6.19
N SER A 89 15.87 8.00 7.49
CA SER A 89 17.00 8.20 8.41
C SER A 89 18.19 7.32 8.06
N GLU A 90 17.97 6.02 7.85
CA GLU A 90 19.05 5.09 7.45
C GLU A 90 19.70 5.47 6.11
N LEU A 91 18.94 6.11 5.22
CA LEU A 91 19.45 6.60 3.94
C LEU A 91 20.06 8.01 4.03
N LYS A 92 20.02 8.65 5.22
CA LYS A 92 20.54 10.00 5.50
C LYS A 92 19.90 11.08 4.62
N LEU A 93 18.55 11.01 4.46
CA LEU A 93 17.78 11.91 3.62
C LEU A 93 17.00 12.98 4.42
N GLU A 94 17.15 13.03 5.75
CA GLU A 94 16.37 13.94 6.62
C GLU A 94 16.57 15.42 6.30
N THR A 95 17.70 15.77 5.75
CA THR A 95 18.04 17.16 5.34
C THR A 95 17.66 17.48 3.91
N GLU A 96 17.03 16.54 3.20
CA GLU A 96 16.64 16.68 1.80
C GLU A 96 15.09 16.64 1.65
N PRO A 97 14.36 17.66 2.13
CA PRO A 97 12.90 17.64 2.24
C PRO A 97 12.17 17.44 0.91
N GLU A 98 12.80 17.78 -0.22
CA GLU A 98 12.24 17.69 -1.59
C GLU A 98 12.43 16.31 -2.23
N VAL A 99 13.23 15.43 -1.64
CA VAL A 99 13.37 14.04 -2.12
C VAL A 99 12.02 13.35 -2.04
N GLN A 100 11.64 12.66 -3.11
CA GLN A 100 10.36 11.97 -3.21
C GLN A 100 10.50 10.51 -2.81
N VAL A 101 9.64 10.06 -1.91
CA VAL A 101 9.63 8.69 -1.40
C VAL A 101 8.27 8.05 -1.66
N CYS A 102 8.28 6.89 -2.31
CA CYS A 102 7.09 6.05 -2.49
C CYS A 102 7.18 4.83 -1.57
N CYS A 103 6.28 4.72 -0.63
CA CYS A 103 6.06 3.45 0.08
C CYS A 103 5.20 2.55 -0.81
N ILE A 104 5.66 1.34 -1.11
CA ILE A 104 4.92 0.33 -1.88
C ILE A 104 4.76 -0.90 -1.00
N TYR A 105 3.54 -1.38 -0.77
CA TYR A 105 3.35 -2.55 0.09
C TYR A 105 3.88 -3.83 -0.56
N PRO A 106 4.47 -4.75 0.20
CA PRO A 106 5.12 -5.96 -0.34
C PRO A 106 4.13 -6.94 -0.99
N THR A 107 2.83 -6.80 -0.68
CA THR A 107 1.73 -7.60 -1.24
C THR A 107 1.03 -6.93 -2.42
N SER A 108 1.54 -5.81 -2.93
CA SER A 108 0.94 -5.03 -4.03
C SER A 108 1.21 -5.67 -5.40
N VAL A 109 0.66 -6.85 -5.63
CA VAL A 109 0.89 -7.65 -6.85
C VAL A 109 0.26 -7.05 -8.11
N PHE A 110 -0.67 -6.10 -7.95
CA PHE A 110 -1.39 -5.44 -9.05
C PHE A 110 -0.81 -4.06 -9.40
N VAL A 111 0.16 -3.57 -8.63
CA VAL A 111 0.83 -2.31 -8.95
C VAL A 111 1.66 -2.47 -10.22
N ASP A 112 1.64 -1.45 -11.05
CA ASP A 112 2.46 -1.39 -12.26
C ASP A 112 3.13 -0.02 -12.44
N ALA A 113 3.97 0.09 -13.46
CA ALA A 113 4.71 1.31 -13.76
C ALA A 113 3.79 2.50 -14.05
N GLN A 114 2.63 2.27 -14.69
CA GLN A 114 1.70 3.33 -15.04
C GLN A 114 1.03 3.94 -13.81
N LEU A 115 0.58 3.10 -12.87
CA LEU A 115 -0.01 3.56 -11.61
C LEU A 115 1.00 4.35 -10.75
N LEU A 116 2.24 3.87 -10.68
CA LEU A 116 3.30 4.57 -9.96
C LEU A 116 3.62 5.93 -10.60
N LYS A 117 3.63 5.99 -11.94
CA LYS A 117 3.85 7.22 -12.70
C LYS A 117 2.72 8.22 -12.48
N GLU A 118 1.46 7.79 -12.56
CA GLU A 118 0.30 8.65 -12.29
C GLU A 118 0.35 9.25 -10.87
N GLY A 119 0.75 8.44 -9.88
CA GLY A 119 0.93 8.92 -8.51
C GLY A 119 1.99 10.00 -8.39
N LEU A 120 3.13 9.83 -9.07
CA LEU A 120 4.21 10.80 -9.11
C LEU A 120 3.79 12.09 -9.81
N GLU A 121 3.10 12.00 -10.95
CA GLU A 121 2.60 13.15 -11.71
C GLU A 121 1.64 13.98 -10.84
N LYS A 122 0.67 13.35 -10.19
CA LYS A 122 -0.25 14.03 -9.26
C LYS A 122 0.49 14.68 -8.08
N LEU A 123 1.55 14.06 -7.55
CA LEU A 123 2.36 14.68 -6.49
C LEU A 123 3.06 15.95 -6.98
N ASN A 124 3.58 15.95 -8.22
CA ASN A 124 4.30 17.08 -8.79
C ASN A 124 3.39 18.22 -9.22
N GLU A 125 2.21 17.91 -9.75
CA GLU A 125 1.28 18.89 -10.31
C GLU A 125 0.40 19.57 -9.26
N SER A 126 0.21 18.93 -8.12
CA SER A 126 -0.66 19.41 -7.05
C SER A 126 0.14 19.94 -5.86
N LYS A 127 -0.52 20.75 -5.02
CA LYS A 127 0.03 21.19 -3.72
C LYS A 127 -0.33 20.17 -2.59
N CYS A 128 -0.53 18.90 -2.93
CA CYS A 128 -0.83 17.88 -1.95
C CYS A 128 0.43 17.44 -1.18
N SER A 129 0.22 16.88 0.00
CA SER A 129 1.30 16.34 0.82
C SER A 129 1.50 14.84 0.57
N PHE A 130 0.41 14.14 0.28
CA PHE A 130 0.42 12.71 -0.02
C PHE A 130 -0.42 12.39 -1.25
N VAL A 131 0.04 11.43 -2.03
CA VAL A 131 -0.73 10.78 -3.10
C VAL A 131 -0.71 9.29 -2.84
N PHE A 132 -1.86 8.64 -2.83
CA PHE A 132 -1.95 7.22 -2.53
C PHE A 132 -3.01 6.51 -3.38
N SER A 133 -2.91 5.21 -3.46
CA SER A 133 -3.85 4.37 -4.19
C SER A 133 -5.20 4.30 -3.51
N VAL A 134 -6.28 4.50 -4.27
CA VAL A 134 -7.66 4.35 -3.78
C VAL A 134 -8.47 3.48 -4.72
N THR A 135 -9.50 2.83 -4.19
CA THR A 135 -10.48 2.08 -4.98
C THR A 135 -11.90 2.45 -4.56
N SER A 136 -12.88 2.18 -5.42
CA SER A 136 -14.28 2.44 -5.10
C SER A 136 -14.81 1.43 -4.08
N VAL A 137 -15.72 1.92 -3.23
CA VAL A 137 -16.48 1.12 -2.27
C VAL A 137 -17.94 1.10 -2.70
N ASP A 138 -18.58 -0.06 -2.56
CA ASP A 138 -20.00 -0.18 -2.86
C ASP A 138 -20.82 0.79 -1.97
N PRO A 139 -21.73 1.60 -2.55
CA PRO A 139 -22.55 2.53 -1.79
C PRO A 139 -23.46 1.87 -0.74
N SER A 140 -23.64 0.54 -0.76
CA SER A 140 -24.36 -0.19 0.30
C SER A 140 -23.75 0.01 1.69
N VAL A 141 -22.51 0.43 1.79
CA VAL A 141 -21.84 0.82 3.06
C VAL A 141 -22.62 1.92 3.80
N TYR A 142 -23.30 2.82 3.09
CA TYR A 142 -24.19 3.82 3.69
C TYR A 142 -25.44 3.23 4.36
N ARG A 143 -25.71 1.94 4.13
CA ARG A 143 -26.77 1.17 4.76
C ARG A 143 -26.25 0.11 5.72
N ALA A 144 -25.00 0.28 6.19
CA ALA A 144 -24.41 -0.61 7.17
C ALA A 144 -25.10 -0.49 8.53
N PHE A 145 -25.09 -1.59 9.28
CA PHE A 145 -25.71 -1.69 10.60
C PHE A 145 -24.66 -2.16 11.62
N THR A 146 -24.81 -1.69 12.86
CA THR A 146 -24.22 -2.38 14.02
C THR A 146 -25.21 -3.41 14.53
N LYS A 147 -24.70 -4.52 15.10
CA LYS A 147 -25.48 -5.57 15.73
C LYS A 147 -25.14 -5.62 17.22
N ALA A 148 -26.16 -5.51 18.07
CA ALA A 148 -26.03 -5.66 19.51
C ALA A 148 -26.01 -7.15 19.91
N ALA A 149 -25.65 -7.45 21.16
CA ALA A 149 -25.56 -8.82 21.67
C ALA A 149 -26.93 -9.56 21.67
N ASP A 150 -28.04 -8.83 21.68
CA ASP A 150 -29.40 -9.33 21.61
C ASP A 150 -29.98 -9.35 20.18
N ASP A 151 -29.09 -9.36 19.18
CA ASP A 151 -29.40 -9.39 17.74
C ASP A 151 -30.10 -8.14 17.18
N ARG A 152 -30.39 -7.13 17.97
CA ARG A 152 -30.91 -5.87 17.46
C ARG A 152 -29.88 -5.15 16.58
N ILE A 153 -30.36 -4.55 15.50
CA ILE A 153 -29.54 -3.82 14.54
C ILE A 153 -29.84 -2.32 14.62
N THR A 154 -28.79 -1.51 14.43
CA THR A 154 -28.91 -0.05 14.36
C THR A 154 -28.15 0.45 13.13
N MET A 155 -28.82 1.23 12.30
CA MET A 155 -28.21 1.80 11.09
C MET A 155 -27.13 2.80 11.46
N LEU A 156 -25.93 2.70 10.84
CA LEU A 156 -24.80 3.61 11.09
C LEU A 156 -25.04 5.00 10.50
N PHE A 157 -25.78 5.08 9.38
CA PHE A 157 -26.05 6.31 8.65
C PHE A 157 -27.56 6.49 8.43
N PRO A 158 -28.35 6.73 9.49
CA PRO A 158 -29.83 6.76 9.43
C PRO A 158 -30.37 7.82 8.48
N GLU A 159 -29.61 8.89 8.21
CA GLU A 159 -29.96 9.95 7.26
C GLU A 159 -30.04 9.47 5.81
N ASN A 160 -29.54 8.27 5.52
CA ASN A 160 -29.57 7.66 4.19
C ASN A 160 -30.69 6.63 4.01
N TYR A 161 -31.53 6.39 5.03
CA TYR A 161 -32.58 5.37 5.02
C TYR A 161 -33.52 5.47 3.79
N ALA A 162 -33.93 6.65 3.42
CA ALA A 162 -34.89 6.89 2.32
C ALA A 162 -34.21 7.18 0.96
N LYS A 163 -32.87 7.29 0.91
CA LYS A 163 -32.17 7.60 -0.34
C LYS A 163 -32.03 6.37 -1.22
N ARG A 164 -32.15 6.54 -2.54
CA ARG A 164 -31.83 5.47 -3.51
C ARG A 164 -30.31 5.30 -3.60
N THR A 165 -29.84 4.10 -3.93
CA THR A 165 -28.40 3.81 -4.01
C THR A 165 -27.65 4.73 -4.99
N GLN A 166 -28.27 5.03 -6.14
CA GLN A 166 -27.70 5.94 -7.14
C GLN A 166 -27.62 7.41 -6.72
N ASP A 167 -28.35 7.79 -5.68
CA ASP A 167 -28.35 9.17 -5.15
C ASP A 167 -27.35 9.33 -3.98
N LEU A 168 -26.68 8.24 -3.58
CA LEU A 168 -25.65 8.26 -2.55
C LEU A 168 -24.31 8.73 -3.14
N PRO A 169 -23.49 9.48 -2.38
CA PRO A 169 -22.17 9.89 -2.82
C PRO A 169 -21.27 8.69 -3.16
N SER A 170 -20.41 8.86 -4.16
CA SER A 170 -19.35 7.87 -4.42
C SER A 170 -18.39 7.77 -3.24
N LEU A 171 -18.04 6.56 -2.85
CA LEU A 171 -17.09 6.28 -1.77
C LEU A 171 -15.84 5.64 -2.30
N TYR A 172 -14.73 5.99 -1.66
CA TYR A 172 -13.43 5.41 -1.92
C TYR A 172 -12.79 4.95 -0.61
N CYS A 173 -11.99 3.89 -0.68
CA CYS A 173 -11.13 3.48 0.42
C CYS A 173 -9.67 3.36 -0.05
N ASP A 174 -8.76 3.28 0.90
CA ASP A 174 -7.37 2.96 0.64
C ASP A 174 -7.27 1.61 -0.07
N ALA A 175 -6.58 1.57 -1.22
CA ALA A 175 -6.31 0.33 -1.94
C ALA A 175 -5.08 -0.41 -1.41
N ALA A 176 -4.38 0.17 -0.43
CA ALA A 176 -3.23 -0.40 0.26
C ALA A 176 -2.12 -0.90 -0.69
N GLN A 177 -1.84 -0.14 -1.76
CA GLN A 177 -0.80 -0.53 -2.71
C GLN A 177 0.41 0.38 -2.65
N PHE A 178 0.25 1.71 -2.73
CA PHE A 178 1.36 2.65 -2.66
C PHE A 178 0.96 4.02 -2.12
N TYR A 179 1.98 4.74 -1.60
CA TYR A 179 1.85 6.06 -0.98
C TYR A 179 3.07 6.91 -1.35
N TRP A 180 2.85 7.97 -2.12
CA TRP A 180 3.85 8.94 -2.52
C TRP A 180 3.82 10.18 -1.63
N ALA A 181 4.99 10.65 -1.21
CA ALA A 181 5.16 11.96 -0.59
C ALA A 181 6.62 12.41 -0.68
N THR A 182 6.89 13.67 -0.37
CA THR A 182 8.25 14.15 -0.14
C THR A 182 8.77 13.74 1.23
N VAL A 183 10.08 13.72 1.42
CA VAL A 183 10.71 13.49 2.74
C VAL A 183 10.13 14.43 3.78
N GLY A 184 9.98 15.72 3.45
CA GLY A 184 9.38 16.72 4.35
C GLY A 184 7.97 16.35 4.79
N ALA A 185 7.13 15.82 3.88
CA ALA A 185 5.78 15.36 4.23
C ALA A 185 5.80 14.08 5.09
N TRP A 186 6.66 13.11 4.78
CA TRP A 186 6.83 11.89 5.59
C TRP A 186 7.28 12.20 7.02
N GLN A 187 8.15 13.19 7.20
CA GLN A 187 8.65 13.61 8.51
C GLN A 187 7.71 14.52 9.29
N SER A 188 6.76 15.18 8.61
CA SER A 188 5.79 16.09 9.25
C SER A 188 4.71 15.33 10.05
N ASP A 189 3.90 16.05 10.84
CA ASP A 189 2.74 15.50 11.54
C ASP A 189 1.48 15.38 10.67
N LEU A 190 1.58 15.68 9.37
CA LEU A 190 0.47 15.54 8.44
C LEU A 190 0.04 14.07 8.34
N ARG A 191 -1.26 13.84 8.27
CA ARG A 191 -1.83 12.51 8.10
C ARG A 191 -1.81 12.10 6.62
N ILE A 192 -1.49 10.82 6.35
CA ILE A 192 -1.58 10.25 4.99
C ILE A 192 -3.02 10.40 4.46
N PHE A 193 -4.01 10.04 5.28
CA PHE A 193 -5.43 10.21 4.96
C PHE A 193 -5.92 11.55 5.54
N GLY A 194 -5.76 12.60 4.78
CA GLY A 194 -6.07 13.96 5.23
C GLY A 194 -6.48 14.90 4.09
N PRO A 195 -6.89 16.13 4.42
CA PRO A 195 -7.40 17.09 3.43
C PRO A 195 -6.34 17.57 2.41
N LYS A 196 -5.07 17.29 2.68
CA LYS A 196 -3.95 17.58 1.76
C LYS A 196 -3.47 16.32 1.01
N SER A 197 -4.37 15.39 0.75
CA SER A 197 -4.03 14.13 0.07
C SER A 197 -4.91 13.94 -1.16
N ILE A 198 -4.35 13.26 -2.17
CA ILE A 198 -5.02 12.97 -3.45
C ILE A 198 -4.96 11.46 -3.69
N GLY A 199 -6.06 10.89 -4.23
CA GLY A 199 -6.15 9.50 -4.61
C GLY A 199 -5.76 9.23 -6.07
N VAL A 200 -5.06 8.12 -6.31
CA VAL A 200 -4.94 7.47 -7.61
C VAL A 200 -5.95 6.33 -7.64
N PHE A 201 -6.92 6.41 -8.53
CA PHE A 201 -7.96 5.39 -8.62
C PHE A 201 -7.43 4.10 -9.23
N ILE A 202 -7.72 2.99 -8.58
CA ILE A 202 -7.45 1.66 -9.09
C ILE A 202 -8.79 0.90 -9.17
N ASP A 203 -9.03 0.29 -10.32
CA ASP A 203 -10.22 -0.54 -10.53
C ASP A 203 -10.30 -1.65 -9.48
N PRO A 204 -11.45 -1.93 -8.87
CA PRO A 204 -11.62 -2.97 -7.84
C PRO A 204 -11.16 -4.37 -8.27
N SER A 205 -11.19 -4.68 -9.58
CA SER A 205 -10.65 -5.93 -10.11
C SER A 205 -9.13 -6.08 -9.90
N ARG A 206 -8.42 -4.96 -9.73
CA ARG A 206 -6.97 -4.86 -9.50
C ARG A 206 -6.60 -4.52 -8.06
N VAL A 207 -7.52 -4.69 -7.13
CA VAL A 207 -7.29 -4.42 -5.71
C VAL A 207 -7.64 -5.65 -4.89
N GLN A 208 -6.72 -6.10 -4.06
CA GLN A 208 -6.96 -7.11 -3.05
C GLN A 208 -5.99 -6.92 -1.90
N ASP A 209 -6.51 -6.56 -0.75
CA ASP A 209 -5.75 -6.65 0.50
C ASP A 209 -5.58 -8.12 0.89
N ILE A 210 -4.35 -8.50 1.28
CA ILE A 210 -3.97 -9.90 1.53
C ILE A 210 -3.55 -10.07 2.98
N ASP A 211 -4.51 -10.38 3.81
CA ASP A 211 -4.32 -10.52 5.25
C ASP A 211 -4.59 -11.92 5.80
N ASN A 212 -5.27 -12.76 5.04
CA ASN A 212 -5.63 -14.13 5.40
C ASN A 212 -5.67 -15.03 4.15
N GLU A 213 -5.82 -16.32 4.36
CA GLU A 213 -5.80 -17.31 3.28
C GLU A 213 -6.93 -17.12 2.24
N PRO A 214 -8.20 -16.85 2.61
CA PRO A 214 -9.23 -16.53 1.63
C PRO A 214 -8.90 -15.33 0.73
N GLN A 215 -8.31 -14.28 1.30
CA GLN A 215 -7.88 -13.10 0.53
C GLN A 215 -6.68 -13.41 -0.38
N TRP A 216 -5.77 -14.29 0.06
CA TRP A 216 -4.68 -14.78 -0.78
C TRP A 216 -5.22 -15.47 -2.04
N LEU A 217 -6.12 -16.42 -1.86
CA LEU A 217 -6.75 -17.15 -2.98
C LEU A 217 -7.57 -16.22 -3.90
N ALA A 218 -8.23 -15.20 -3.33
CA ALA A 218 -8.93 -14.19 -4.12
C ALA A 218 -7.96 -13.36 -4.98
N ALA A 219 -6.80 -12.98 -4.41
CA ALA A 219 -5.76 -12.28 -5.15
C ALA A 219 -5.19 -13.13 -6.30
N GLU A 220 -4.93 -14.43 -6.07
CA GLU A 220 -4.44 -15.34 -7.12
C GLU A 220 -5.43 -15.46 -8.28
N ARG A 221 -6.73 -15.58 -8.00
CA ARG A 221 -7.77 -15.63 -9.04
C ARG A 221 -7.80 -14.36 -9.88
N LYS A 222 -7.88 -13.19 -9.22
CA LYS A 222 -7.83 -11.89 -9.91
C LYS A 222 -6.58 -11.74 -10.78
N PHE A 223 -5.44 -12.16 -10.25
CA PHE A 223 -4.16 -12.07 -10.97
C PHE A 223 -4.14 -12.96 -12.22
N GLN A 224 -4.69 -14.16 -12.15
CA GLN A 224 -4.83 -15.07 -13.30
C GLN A 224 -5.75 -14.49 -14.36
N GLU A 225 -6.92 -13.97 -13.97
CA GLU A 225 -7.88 -13.34 -14.89
C GLU A 225 -7.26 -12.17 -15.67
N ILE A 226 -6.54 -11.28 -14.97
CA ILE A 226 -5.85 -10.15 -15.60
C ILE A 226 -4.72 -10.61 -16.53
N SER A 227 -4.01 -11.69 -16.16
CA SER A 227 -2.90 -12.22 -16.96
C SER A 227 -3.36 -12.91 -18.24
N GLN A 228 -4.57 -13.46 -18.26
CA GLN A 228 -5.18 -14.10 -19.45
C GLN A 228 -5.82 -13.08 -20.40
N SER A 229 -6.09 -11.86 -19.93
CA SER A 229 -6.73 -10.80 -20.71
C SER A 229 -5.73 -9.89 -21.45
N LYS A 230 -4.44 -10.17 -21.30
CA LYS A 230 -3.32 -9.48 -21.97
C LYS A 230 -2.75 -10.35 -23.09
#